data_1ae8fe2c4909e24998ad35995bbb39e8
#
_entry.id   1ae8fe2c4909e24998ad35995bbb39e8
#
_cell.length_a   1.000
_cell.length_b   1.000
_cell.length_c   1.000
_cell.angle_alpha   90.00
_cell.angle_beta   90.00
_cell.angle_gamma   90.00
#
_symmetry.space_group_name_H-M   'P 1'
#
loop_
_entity.id
_entity.type
_entity.pdbx_description
1 polymer ?
#
loop_
_entity_poly.entity_id
_entity_poly.type
_entity_poly.pdbx_seq_one_letter_code
_entity_poly.pdbx_strand_id
1 'polypeptide(L)'
;MTAPEAPHLVVTGDGLGRLTGDGLVELLDLPYRDVAELLRAGHGLDPAATAPVRHTVPLDSLTGALRPPLASTRAVWGVGLNYHCKARITGRPLPTAPLLFLKSASAGSGPDATVALPESISRQADYEGEVALVIGTPMHHTPTDRAWAHVAAVTAANDLTARDVMATSGNPTLGKSFPGFGALGASVLGLGAVADRAAIPLLTTVNGEPRQQASTADLIFPVPDLLAWISRYVLLEPGDVVLTGTPAGTGQDRAASSPTETWSRCRSVECCRCAPGSAPSPPLVPRPATPGRLVQRV
;
A
#
# COMPACT_ATOMS: atom_id res chain seq x y z
N MET A 1 -18.19 26.26 12.08
CA MET A 1 -18.28 25.22 11.04
C MET A 1 -17.25 24.17 11.42
N THR A 2 -17.64 22.93 11.68
CA THR A 2 -16.70 21.81 11.87
C THR A 2 -15.96 21.60 10.56
N ALA A 3 -14.65 21.37 10.61
CA ALA A 3 -13.87 21.00 9.43
C ALA A 3 -14.51 19.77 8.77
N PRO A 4 -14.57 19.70 7.43
CA PRO A 4 -15.12 18.52 6.76
C PRO A 4 -14.34 17.28 7.20
N GLU A 5 -15.06 16.17 7.35
CA GLU A 5 -14.44 14.89 7.69
C GLU A 5 -13.46 14.49 6.58
N ALA A 6 -12.30 13.97 6.96
CA ALA A 6 -11.29 13.58 5.99
C ALA A 6 -11.82 12.42 5.11
N PRO A 7 -11.78 12.54 3.78
CA PRO A 7 -12.45 11.62 2.89
C PRO A 7 -11.76 10.26 2.82
N HIS A 8 -12.56 9.21 2.63
CA HIS A 8 -12.12 7.88 2.23
C HIS A 8 -12.39 7.74 0.73
N LEU A 9 -11.35 7.64 -0.09
CA LEU A 9 -11.45 7.77 -1.54
C LEU A 9 -11.16 6.45 -2.26
N VAL A 10 -11.93 6.20 -3.31
CA VAL A 10 -11.72 5.15 -4.30
C VAL A 10 -11.59 5.78 -5.69
N VAL A 11 -11.05 5.04 -6.65
CA VAL A 11 -10.96 5.45 -8.05
C VAL A 11 -11.65 4.43 -8.94
N THR A 12 -12.48 4.91 -9.86
CA THR A 12 -13.22 4.11 -10.84
C THR A 12 -12.87 4.55 -12.25
N GLY A 13 -13.46 3.89 -13.26
CA GLY A 13 -13.39 4.34 -14.66
C GLY A 13 -13.99 5.75 -14.88
N ASP A 14 -14.92 6.16 -13.99
CA ASP A 14 -15.62 7.43 -14.06
C ASP A 14 -14.98 8.54 -13.20
N GLY A 15 -13.83 8.27 -12.56
CA GLY A 15 -13.08 9.21 -11.73
C GLY A 15 -13.11 8.88 -10.24
N LEU A 16 -12.95 9.93 -9.42
CA LEU A 16 -12.88 9.82 -7.96
C LEU A 16 -14.27 9.55 -7.36
N GLY A 17 -14.29 8.66 -6.37
CA GLY A 17 -15.45 8.39 -5.53
C GLY A 17 -15.11 8.53 -4.06
N ARG A 18 -16.07 9.02 -3.26
CA ARG A 18 -16.00 9.08 -1.80
C ARG A 18 -16.78 7.92 -1.22
N LEU A 19 -16.09 7.05 -0.46
CA LEU A 19 -16.70 5.92 0.23
C LEU A 19 -17.37 6.43 1.50
N THR A 20 -18.66 6.10 1.68
CA THR A 20 -19.46 6.42 2.86
C THR A 20 -19.49 5.27 3.86
N GLY A 21 -19.84 5.56 5.11
CA GLY A 21 -19.84 4.55 6.20
C GLY A 21 -20.88 3.42 6.02
N ASP A 22 -21.87 3.61 5.16
CA ASP A 22 -22.90 2.63 4.82
C ASP A 22 -22.57 1.76 3.58
N GLY A 23 -21.33 1.86 3.07
CA GLY A 23 -20.84 1.03 1.97
C GLY A 23 -21.26 1.52 0.58
N LEU A 24 -21.65 2.78 0.46
CA LEU A 24 -21.91 3.43 -0.81
C LEU A 24 -20.66 4.19 -1.29
N VAL A 25 -20.58 4.40 -2.59
CA VAL A 25 -19.58 5.25 -3.25
C VAL A 25 -20.27 6.39 -3.95
N GLU A 26 -20.01 7.60 -3.49
CA GLU A 26 -20.44 8.84 -4.11
C GLU A 26 -19.44 9.23 -5.19
N LEU A 27 -19.79 9.08 -6.47
CA LEU A 27 -18.95 9.51 -7.58
C LEU A 27 -18.99 11.04 -7.70
N LEU A 28 -17.77 11.64 -7.62
CA LEU A 28 -17.60 13.07 -7.45
C LEU A 28 -17.52 13.80 -8.80
N ASP A 29 -18.02 15.02 -8.83
CA ASP A 29 -17.84 15.92 -9.97
C ASP A 29 -16.50 16.66 -9.84
N LEU A 30 -15.42 15.96 -10.17
CA LEU A 30 -14.05 16.46 -10.11
C LEU A 30 -13.30 16.11 -11.40
N PRO A 31 -12.41 17.01 -11.88
CA PRO A 31 -11.69 16.81 -13.14
C PRO A 31 -10.44 15.91 -13.00
N TYR A 32 -10.29 15.22 -11.87
CA TYR A 32 -9.09 14.41 -11.58
C TYR A 32 -9.36 12.93 -11.82
N ARG A 33 -8.38 12.25 -12.43
CA ARG A 33 -8.47 10.83 -12.75
C ARG A 33 -8.07 9.92 -11.59
N ASP A 34 -7.23 10.42 -10.68
CA ASP A 34 -6.78 9.72 -9.49
C ASP A 34 -6.41 10.69 -8.35
N VAL A 35 -6.12 10.13 -7.17
CA VAL A 35 -5.81 10.93 -5.98
C VAL A 35 -4.47 11.65 -6.10
N ALA A 36 -3.48 11.07 -6.80
CA ALA A 36 -2.18 11.75 -6.97
C ALA A 36 -2.33 13.00 -7.87
N GLU A 37 -3.21 12.94 -8.87
CA GLU A 37 -3.53 14.10 -9.71
C GLU A 37 -4.24 15.20 -8.91
N LEU A 38 -5.21 14.81 -8.06
CA LEU A 38 -5.87 15.74 -7.13
C LEU A 38 -4.86 16.42 -6.19
N LEU A 39 -3.94 15.66 -5.59
CA LEU A 39 -2.95 16.21 -4.65
C LEU A 39 -1.99 17.18 -5.34
N ARG A 40 -1.56 16.90 -6.58
CA ARG A 40 -0.70 17.80 -7.36
C ARG A 40 -1.38 19.11 -7.76
N ALA A 41 -2.70 19.17 -7.74
CA ALA A 41 -3.41 20.44 -7.93
C ALA A 41 -3.25 21.42 -6.75
N GLY A 42 -2.66 20.97 -5.63
CA GLY A 42 -2.25 21.84 -4.52
C GLY A 42 -3.30 22.15 -3.46
N HIS A 43 -4.46 21.49 -3.54
CA HIS A 43 -5.59 21.72 -2.61
C HIS A 43 -5.78 20.60 -1.59
N GLY A 44 -4.80 19.70 -1.45
CA GLY A 44 -4.94 18.53 -0.59
C GLY A 44 -6.09 17.62 -1.00
N LEU A 45 -6.80 17.06 -0.01
CA LEU A 45 -8.00 16.25 -0.22
C LEU A 45 -9.33 17.03 -0.04
N ASP A 46 -9.27 18.31 0.33
CA ASP A 46 -10.45 19.14 0.61
C ASP A 46 -11.45 19.17 -0.55
N PRO A 47 -11.04 19.29 -1.83
CA PRO A 47 -11.97 19.22 -2.93
C PRO A 47 -12.78 17.92 -2.96
N ALA A 48 -12.18 16.78 -2.62
CA ALA A 48 -12.88 15.51 -2.59
C ALA A 48 -13.82 15.36 -1.38
N ALA A 49 -13.56 16.09 -0.29
CA ALA A 49 -14.46 16.12 0.86
C ALA A 49 -15.75 16.90 0.61
N THR A 50 -15.72 17.89 -0.29
CA THR A 50 -16.81 18.85 -0.51
C THR A 50 -17.41 18.85 -1.91
N ALA A 51 -16.83 18.09 -2.86
CA ALA A 51 -17.27 18.05 -4.24
C ALA A 51 -18.75 17.62 -4.38
N PRO A 52 -19.48 18.19 -5.35
CA PRO A 52 -20.80 17.70 -5.72
C PRO A 52 -20.77 16.22 -6.11
N VAL A 53 -21.83 15.51 -5.76
CA VAL A 53 -22.01 14.09 -6.10
C VAL A 53 -22.77 14.00 -7.42
N ARG A 54 -22.19 13.31 -8.42
CA ARG A 54 -22.87 13.04 -9.69
C ARG A 54 -23.91 11.96 -9.55
N HIS A 55 -23.55 10.85 -8.93
CA HIS A 55 -24.45 9.75 -8.56
C HIS A 55 -23.78 8.86 -7.51
N THR A 56 -24.57 7.97 -6.89
CA THR A 56 -24.14 7.06 -5.84
C THR A 56 -24.37 5.62 -6.28
N VAL A 57 -23.40 4.75 -6.00
CA VAL A 57 -23.47 3.31 -6.30
C VAL A 57 -23.03 2.48 -5.10
N PRO A 58 -23.50 1.25 -4.91
CA PRO A 58 -22.97 0.35 -3.90
C PRO A 58 -21.52 -0.02 -4.19
N LEU A 59 -20.65 -0.06 -3.16
CA LEU A 59 -19.24 -0.47 -3.31
C LEU A 59 -19.12 -1.86 -3.94
N ASP A 60 -19.99 -2.80 -3.56
CA ASP A 60 -19.97 -4.16 -4.09
C ASP A 60 -20.20 -4.23 -5.62
N SER A 61 -20.93 -3.26 -6.17
CA SER A 61 -21.13 -3.15 -7.63
C SER A 61 -19.88 -2.75 -8.39
N LEU A 62 -18.85 -2.23 -7.69
CA LEU A 62 -17.58 -1.80 -8.25
C LEU A 62 -16.50 -2.89 -8.18
N THR A 63 -16.84 -4.11 -7.73
CA THR A 63 -15.90 -5.23 -7.68
C THR A 63 -15.28 -5.49 -9.06
N GLY A 64 -13.94 -5.46 -9.14
CA GLY A 64 -13.19 -5.58 -10.38
C GLY A 64 -13.21 -4.33 -11.29
N ALA A 65 -13.92 -3.27 -10.92
CA ALA A 65 -13.97 -2.01 -11.65
C ALA A 65 -13.13 -0.90 -10.99
N LEU A 66 -12.63 -1.13 -9.76
CA LEU A 66 -11.76 -0.18 -9.08
C LEU A 66 -10.41 -0.06 -9.80
N ARG A 67 -9.92 1.16 -9.85
CA ARG A 67 -8.62 1.51 -10.45
C ARG A 67 -7.59 1.76 -9.36
N PRO A 68 -6.28 1.73 -9.67
CA PRO A 68 -5.24 2.15 -8.73
C PRO A 68 -5.52 3.58 -8.25
N PRO A 69 -5.62 3.83 -6.93
CA PRO A 69 -5.97 5.16 -6.42
C PRO A 69 -4.89 6.21 -6.67
N LEU A 70 -3.67 5.77 -6.98
CA LEU A 70 -2.49 6.58 -7.22
C LEU A 70 -1.80 6.15 -8.54
N ALA A 71 -2.59 5.94 -9.61
CA ALA A 71 -2.08 5.46 -10.90
C ALA A 71 -1.02 6.38 -11.52
N SER A 72 -1.10 7.68 -11.23
CA SER A 72 -0.17 8.70 -11.74
C SER A 72 0.93 9.08 -10.74
N THR A 73 1.21 8.25 -9.70
CA THR A 73 2.33 8.49 -8.79
C THR A 73 3.66 8.53 -9.56
N ARG A 74 4.58 9.38 -9.12
CA ARG A 74 5.90 9.53 -9.74
C ARG A 74 6.95 8.66 -9.07
N ALA A 75 6.86 8.51 -7.74
CA ALA A 75 7.80 7.74 -6.96
C ALA A 75 7.09 6.88 -5.91
N VAL A 76 7.55 5.64 -5.78
CA VAL A 76 7.18 4.74 -4.68
C VAL A 76 8.47 4.36 -3.97
N TRP A 77 8.71 5.00 -2.84
CA TRP A 77 9.84 4.72 -1.95
C TRP A 77 9.48 3.59 -1.02
N GLY A 78 10.38 2.64 -0.84
CA GLY A 78 10.23 1.56 0.12
C GLY A 78 11.35 1.53 1.13
N VAL A 79 11.09 0.91 2.28
CA VAL A 79 12.04 0.79 3.39
C VAL A 79 12.23 -0.67 3.77
N GLY A 80 13.45 -1.17 3.62
CA GLY A 80 13.82 -2.53 4.03
C GLY A 80 14.01 -2.64 5.54
N LEU A 81 13.57 -3.77 6.12
CA LEU A 81 13.76 -4.14 7.52
C LEU A 81 13.36 -3.03 8.52
N ASN A 82 12.11 -2.64 8.51
CA ASN A 82 11.62 -1.56 9.39
C ASN A 82 10.65 -2.03 10.49
N TYR A 83 10.54 -3.33 10.75
CA TYR A 83 9.73 -3.86 11.87
C TYR A 83 10.60 -4.65 12.84
N HIS A 84 10.43 -4.41 14.15
CA HIS A 84 11.13 -5.17 15.19
C HIS A 84 10.82 -6.67 15.11
N CYS A 85 9.56 -7.05 14.89
CA CYS A 85 9.16 -8.46 14.74
C CYS A 85 9.88 -9.11 13.54
N LYS A 86 10.08 -8.38 12.43
CA LYS A 86 10.80 -8.87 11.25
C LYS A 86 12.29 -9.07 11.54
N ALA A 87 12.93 -8.11 12.22
CA ALA A 87 14.32 -8.23 12.64
C ALA A 87 14.52 -9.45 13.55
N ARG A 88 13.62 -9.66 14.54
CA ARG A 88 13.67 -10.81 15.45
C ARG A 88 13.58 -12.15 14.72
N ILE A 89 12.60 -12.34 13.84
CA ILE A 89 12.39 -13.63 13.17
C ILE A 89 13.50 -13.96 12.19
N THR A 90 14.10 -12.94 11.56
CA THR A 90 15.21 -13.13 10.61
C THR A 90 16.58 -13.17 11.27
N GLY A 91 16.68 -12.92 12.58
CA GLY A 91 17.95 -12.85 13.31
C GLY A 91 18.86 -11.70 12.87
N ARG A 92 18.33 -10.71 12.14
CA ARG A 92 19.10 -9.58 11.65
C ARG A 92 19.30 -8.52 12.74
N PRO A 93 20.48 -7.89 12.80
CA PRO A 93 20.68 -6.73 13.66
C PRO A 93 19.75 -5.59 13.24
N LEU A 94 19.33 -4.77 14.21
CA LEU A 94 18.56 -3.57 13.92
C LEU A 94 19.37 -2.62 13.05
N PRO A 95 18.83 -2.10 11.96
CA PRO A 95 19.54 -1.12 11.13
C PRO A 95 19.73 0.19 11.90
N THR A 96 20.84 0.86 11.68
CA THR A 96 21.15 2.16 12.29
C THR A 96 20.61 3.33 11.46
N ALA A 97 20.18 3.07 10.23
CA ALA A 97 19.55 4.02 9.32
C ALA A 97 18.54 3.29 8.41
N PRO A 98 17.50 3.96 7.92
CA PRO A 98 16.56 3.38 6.97
C PRO A 98 17.25 2.92 5.68
N LEU A 99 16.98 1.68 5.26
CA LEU A 99 17.44 1.11 4.01
C LEU A 99 16.43 1.43 2.91
N LEU A 100 16.67 2.50 2.15
CA LEU A 100 15.76 2.93 1.10
C LEU A 100 15.98 2.17 -0.21
N PHE A 101 14.87 1.93 -0.91
CA PHE A 101 14.86 1.53 -2.31
C PHE A 101 13.72 2.25 -3.04
N LEU A 102 13.78 2.25 -4.36
CA LEU A 102 12.74 2.80 -5.22
C LEU A 102 12.10 1.66 -6.00
N LYS A 103 10.78 1.64 -6.10
CA LYS A 103 10.06 0.80 -7.06
C LYS A 103 9.84 1.58 -8.35
N SER A 104 10.02 0.91 -9.49
CA SER A 104 9.70 1.53 -10.78
C SER A 104 8.21 1.91 -10.84
N ALA A 105 7.90 3.06 -11.41
CA ALA A 105 6.50 3.46 -11.65
C ALA A 105 5.75 2.42 -12.50
N SER A 106 6.45 1.69 -13.39
CA SER A 106 5.88 0.60 -14.19
C SER A 106 5.50 -0.64 -13.39
N ALA A 107 5.92 -0.74 -12.13
CA ALA A 107 5.50 -1.82 -11.22
C ALA A 107 4.07 -1.61 -10.68
N GLY A 108 3.52 -0.40 -10.78
CA GLY A 108 2.19 -0.07 -10.26
C GLY A 108 1.10 -0.98 -10.81
N SER A 109 0.18 -1.40 -9.94
CA SER A 109 -0.97 -2.21 -10.31
C SER A 109 -2.20 -1.85 -9.47
N GLY A 110 -3.36 -2.25 -9.96
CA GLY A 110 -4.63 -2.07 -9.25
C GLY A 110 -4.84 -3.11 -8.14
N PRO A 111 -5.90 -2.91 -7.34
CA PRO A 111 -6.19 -3.72 -6.16
C PRO A 111 -6.48 -5.19 -6.48
N ASP A 112 -7.05 -5.48 -7.65
CA ASP A 112 -7.39 -6.85 -8.09
C ASP A 112 -6.49 -7.34 -9.22
N ALA A 113 -5.26 -6.81 -9.34
CA ALA A 113 -4.39 -7.15 -10.43
C ALA A 113 -3.91 -8.60 -10.37
N THR A 114 -3.90 -9.26 -11.52
CA THR A 114 -3.22 -10.54 -11.68
C THR A 114 -1.79 -10.28 -12.13
N VAL A 115 -0.83 -10.77 -11.35
CA VAL A 115 0.59 -10.61 -11.65
C VAL A 115 1.11 -11.88 -12.31
N ALA A 116 1.73 -11.72 -13.46
CA ALA A 116 2.42 -12.80 -14.16
C ALA A 116 3.93 -12.66 -13.94
N LEU A 117 4.54 -13.68 -13.34
CA LEU A 117 6.00 -13.76 -13.18
C LEU A 117 6.47 -15.01 -13.91
N PRO A 118 7.26 -14.88 -15.01
CA PRO A 118 7.78 -16.05 -15.72
C PRO A 118 8.73 -16.85 -14.83
N GLU A 119 8.48 -18.16 -14.71
CA GLU A 119 9.33 -19.07 -13.92
C GLU A 119 10.79 -19.11 -14.39
N SER A 120 11.03 -18.78 -15.65
CA SER A 120 12.38 -18.65 -16.20
C SER A 120 13.17 -17.45 -15.62
N ILE A 121 12.46 -16.49 -15.00
CA ILE A 121 13.06 -15.29 -14.40
C ILE A 121 13.12 -15.42 -12.88
N SER A 122 12.03 -15.85 -12.25
CA SER A 122 11.96 -16.03 -10.79
C SER A 122 10.95 -17.11 -10.42
N ARG A 123 11.28 -17.85 -9.36
CA ARG A 123 10.40 -18.82 -8.72
C ARG A 123 10.10 -18.50 -7.26
N GLN A 124 10.54 -17.34 -6.78
CA GLN A 124 10.44 -16.96 -5.38
C GLN A 124 9.75 -15.59 -5.22
N ALA A 125 8.56 -15.46 -5.83
CA ALA A 125 7.70 -14.31 -5.58
C ALA A 125 7.15 -14.36 -4.15
N ASP A 126 7.31 -13.29 -3.40
CA ASP A 126 6.87 -13.16 -2.02
C ASP A 126 5.97 -11.95 -1.83
N TYR A 127 4.99 -12.08 -0.93
CA TYR A 127 4.12 -10.99 -0.52
C TYR A 127 4.75 -10.21 0.65
N GLU A 128 4.55 -8.92 0.65
CA GLU A 128 4.96 -7.99 1.71
C GLU A 128 3.84 -6.96 1.91
N GLY A 129 2.91 -7.26 2.84
CA GLY A 129 1.88 -6.29 3.24
C GLY A 129 2.50 -5.13 3.99
N GLU A 130 2.11 -3.90 3.63
CA GLU A 130 2.67 -2.68 4.18
C GLU A 130 1.60 -1.59 4.36
N VAL A 131 1.82 -0.70 5.31
CA VAL A 131 1.16 0.60 5.33
C VAL A 131 1.90 1.51 4.37
N ALA A 132 1.16 2.17 3.49
CA ALA A 132 1.69 3.15 2.54
C ALA A 132 1.22 4.55 2.91
N LEU A 133 2.14 5.49 2.96
CA LEU A 133 1.89 6.90 3.23
C LEU A 133 1.82 7.66 1.90
N VAL A 134 0.81 8.49 1.73
CA VAL A 134 0.62 9.32 0.54
C VAL A 134 1.01 10.76 0.87
N ILE A 135 2.00 11.28 0.19
CA ILE A 135 2.48 12.65 0.39
C ILE A 135 1.47 13.65 -0.19
N GLY A 136 1.10 14.63 0.61
CA GLY A 136 0.11 15.66 0.25
C GLY A 136 0.68 17.02 -0.08
N THR A 137 1.81 17.36 0.53
CA THR A 137 2.53 18.63 0.30
C THR A 137 4.02 18.36 0.16
N PRO A 138 4.76 19.21 -0.59
CA PRO A 138 6.20 19.00 -0.79
C PRO A 138 6.95 18.92 0.54
N MET A 139 7.87 17.94 0.64
CA MET A 139 8.63 17.68 1.86
C MET A 139 10.12 17.55 1.53
N HIS A 140 10.94 18.50 2.03
CA HIS A 140 12.38 18.50 1.87
C HIS A 140 13.03 19.15 3.10
N HIS A 141 14.05 18.50 3.67
CA HIS A 141 14.68 18.92 4.93
C HIS A 141 13.68 19.20 6.07
N THR A 142 12.63 18.38 6.14
CA THR A 142 11.54 18.56 7.10
C THR A 142 11.91 17.93 8.44
N PRO A 143 11.75 18.64 9.56
CA PRO A 143 12.00 18.05 10.88
C PRO A 143 10.90 17.06 11.27
N THR A 144 11.25 16.13 12.17
CA THR A 144 10.39 15.03 12.60
C THR A 144 9.02 15.48 13.12
N ASP A 145 8.97 16.54 13.91
CA ASP A 145 7.74 17.07 14.51
C ASP A 145 6.74 17.65 13.50
N ARG A 146 7.19 17.92 12.27
CA ARG A 146 6.37 18.41 11.17
C ARG A 146 6.05 17.36 10.09
N ALA A 147 6.64 16.16 10.19
CA ALA A 147 6.55 15.15 9.12
C ALA A 147 5.09 14.76 8.79
N TRP A 148 4.24 14.56 9.81
CA TRP A 148 2.83 14.21 9.58
C TRP A 148 2.02 15.31 8.84
N ALA A 149 2.42 16.56 8.93
CA ALA A 149 1.74 17.64 8.22
C ALA A 149 1.85 17.53 6.69
N HIS A 150 2.81 16.75 6.20
CA HIS A 150 3.04 16.53 4.77
C HIS A 150 2.33 15.28 4.24
N VAL A 151 1.71 14.46 5.08
CA VAL A 151 0.97 13.26 4.69
C VAL A 151 -0.50 13.59 4.48
N ALA A 152 -1.04 13.31 3.30
CA ALA A 152 -2.46 13.52 2.99
C ALA A 152 -3.33 12.32 3.41
N ALA A 153 -2.82 11.12 3.20
CA ALA A 153 -3.59 9.89 3.36
C ALA A 153 -2.71 8.69 3.66
N VAL A 154 -3.34 7.59 4.02
CA VAL A 154 -2.73 6.27 4.11
C VAL A 154 -3.50 5.27 3.24
N THR A 155 -2.80 4.25 2.78
CA THR A 155 -3.41 3.10 2.09
C THR A 155 -2.64 1.82 2.43
N ALA A 156 -3.20 0.67 2.08
CA ALA A 156 -2.47 -0.59 2.11
C ALA A 156 -1.59 -0.72 0.86
N ALA A 157 -0.54 -1.52 0.94
CA ALA A 157 0.27 -1.88 -0.20
C ALA A 157 0.71 -3.35 -0.10
N ASN A 158 0.99 -3.95 -1.25
CA ASN A 158 1.71 -5.20 -1.33
C ASN A 158 3.03 -4.97 -2.09
N ASP A 159 4.13 -4.90 -1.34
CA ASP A 159 5.48 -4.73 -1.89
C ASP A 159 6.01 -6.09 -2.40
N LEU A 160 5.36 -6.66 -3.43
CA LEU A 160 5.77 -7.93 -4.00
C LEU A 160 7.25 -7.95 -4.33
N THR A 161 7.88 -9.08 -4.01
CA THR A 161 9.33 -9.25 -4.11
C THR A 161 9.68 -10.60 -4.76
N ALA A 162 10.49 -10.58 -5.81
CA ALA A 162 11.18 -11.75 -6.34
C ALA A 162 12.48 -11.95 -5.53
N ARG A 163 12.44 -12.82 -4.51
CA ARG A 163 13.52 -12.99 -3.52
C ARG A 163 14.84 -13.44 -4.14
N ASP A 164 14.77 -14.37 -5.08
CA ASP A 164 15.95 -14.88 -5.81
C ASP A 164 16.60 -13.78 -6.67
N VAL A 165 15.81 -12.97 -7.37
CA VAL A 165 16.32 -11.84 -8.15
C VAL A 165 16.94 -10.79 -7.25
N MET A 166 16.28 -10.44 -6.13
CA MET A 166 16.81 -9.49 -5.17
C MET A 166 18.14 -9.98 -4.58
N ALA A 167 18.23 -11.26 -4.19
CA ALA A 167 19.42 -11.84 -3.61
C ALA A 167 20.58 -11.87 -4.62
N THR A 168 20.32 -12.28 -5.87
CA THR A 168 21.35 -12.40 -6.91
C THR A 168 21.87 -11.04 -7.37
N SER A 169 20.97 -10.05 -7.50
CA SER A 169 21.34 -8.70 -7.96
C SER A 169 21.96 -7.84 -6.85
N GLY A 170 21.74 -8.18 -5.58
CA GLY A 170 22.08 -7.33 -4.45
C GLY A 170 21.30 -6.00 -4.40
N ASN A 171 20.27 -5.85 -5.26
CA ASN A 171 19.52 -4.62 -5.42
C ASN A 171 18.02 -4.85 -5.22
N PRO A 172 17.40 -4.33 -4.14
CA PRO A 172 15.97 -4.49 -3.90
C PRO A 172 15.11 -3.98 -5.05
N THR A 173 15.48 -2.88 -5.69
CA THR A 173 14.72 -2.27 -6.80
C THR A 173 14.47 -3.27 -7.93
N LEU A 174 15.45 -4.09 -8.31
CA LEU A 174 15.27 -5.07 -9.38
C LEU A 174 14.30 -6.18 -8.99
N GLY A 175 14.42 -6.73 -7.78
CA GLY A 175 13.53 -7.78 -7.27
C GLY A 175 12.09 -7.30 -7.00
N LYS A 176 11.86 -5.99 -6.93
CA LYS A 176 10.60 -5.36 -6.52
C LYS A 176 9.91 -4.56 -7.62
N SER A 177 10.48 -4.48 -8.82
CA SER A 177 9.98 -3.62 -9.90
C SER A 177 9.43 -4.36 -11.12
N PHE A 178 9.10 -5.64 -10.98
CA PHE A 178 8.37 -6.34 -12.05
C PHE A 178 6.99 -5.71 -12.26
N PRO A 179 6.46 -5.74 -13.51
CA PRO A 179 5.12 -5.25 -13.77
C PRO A 179 4.09 -5.89 -12.84
N GLY A 180 3.31 -5.09 -12.14
CA GLY A 180 2.32 -5.53 -11.17
C GLY A 180 2.82 -5.72 -9.73
N PHE A 181 4.12 -5.56 -9.44
CA PHE A 181 4.68 -5.77 -8.11
C PHE A 181 4.42 -4.62 -7.12
N GLY A 182 3.87 -3.50 -7.58
CA GLY A 182 3.55 -2.31 -6.78
C GLY A 182 2.05 -2.12 -6.58
N ALA A 183 1.34 -3.14 -6.07
CA ALA A 183 -0.08 -3.02 -5.82
C ALA A 183 -0.34 -2.09 -4.63
N LEU A 184 -1.18 -1.10 -4.84
CA LEU A 184 -1.72 -0.23 -3.81
C LEU A 184 -3.19 -0.60 -3.54
N GLY A 185 -3.65 -0.29 -2.33
CA GLY A 185 -4.99 -0.59 -1.85
C GLY A 185 -6.10 -0.06 -2.76
N ALA A 186 -7.28 -0.65 -2.63
CA ALA A 186 -8.48 -0.25 -3.38
C ALA A 186 -8.92 1.18 -3.07
N SER A 187 -8.47 1.72 -1.94
CA SER A 187 -8.86 3.04 -1.45
C SER A 187 -7.73 3.74 -0.72
N VAL A 188 -7.84 5.04 -0.56
CA VAL A 188 -6.99 5.85 0.31
C VAL A 188 -7.84 6.50 1.41
N LEU A 189 -7.36 6.40 2.65
CA LEU A 189 -8.00 7.01 3.81
C LEU A 189 -7.30 8.33 4.14
N GLY A 190 -8.01 9.43 4.08
CA GLY A 190 -7.49 10.74 4.47
C GLY A 190 -6.93 10.71 5.89
N LEU A 191 -5.77 11.33 6.12
CA LEU A 191 -5.05 11.25 7.39
C LEU A 191 -5.88 11.73 8.59
N GLY A 192 -6.80 12.66 8.39
CA GLY A 192 -7.70 13.13 9.45
C GLY A 192 -8.67 12.07 9.98
N ALA A 193 -8.95 11.02 9.20
CA ALA A 193 -9.81 9.90 9.60
C ALA A 193 -9.02 8.73 10.25
N VAL A 194 -7.69 8.81 10.30
CA VAL A 194 -6.85 7.81 10.98
C VAL A 194 -6.93 8.03 12.50
N ALA A 195 -7.51 7.06 13.20
CA ALA A 195 -7.78 7.18 14.64
C ALA A 195 -6.49 7.29 15.48
N ASP A 196 -5.48 6.46 15.16
CA ASP A 196 -4.16 6.51 15.81
C ASP A 196 -3.06 6.40 14.76
N ARG A 197 -2.39 7.52 14.51
CA ARG A 197 -1.31 7.62 13.53
C ARG A 197 -0.02 6.91 13.99
N ALA A 198 0.13 6.66 15.30
CA ALA A 198 1.29 5.95 15.83
C ALA A 198 1.13 4.42 15.72
N ALA A 199 -0.11 3.92 15.62
CA ALA A 199 -0.42 2.49 15.67
C ALA A 199 -1.41 2.06 14.58
N ILE A 200 -1.13 2.40 13.32
CA ILE A 200 -1.98 2.01 12.17
C ILE A 200 -1.91 0.49 12.02
N PRO A 201 -3.06 -0.22 12.11
CA PRO A 201 -3.08 -1.67 12.04
C PRO A 201 -2.81 -2.19 10.62
N LEU A 202 -2.20 -3.35 10.53
CA LEU A 202 -1.90 -4.06 9.29
C LEU A 202 -2.25 -5.54 9.42
N LEU A 203 -3.06 -6.05 8.48
CA LEU A 203 -3.39 -7.47 8.34
C LEU A 203 -3.15 -7.89 6.89
N THR A 204 -2.40 -8.94 6.64
CA THR A 204 -2.25 -9.58 5.34
C THR A 204 -2.81 -10.98 5.39
N THR A 205 -3.68 -11.32 4.45
CA THR A 205 -4.18 -12.68 4.26
C THR A 205 -3.67 -13.26 2.95
N VAL A 206 -3.45 -14.56 2.93
CA VAL A 206 -3.09 -15.30 1.73
C VAL A 206 -4.03 -16.50 1.61
N ASN A 207 -4.79 -16.57 0.52
CA ASN A 207 -5.85 -17.56 0.34
C ASN A 207 -6.89 -17.56 1.48
N GLY A 208 -7.18 -16.39 2.04
CA GLY A 208 -8.10 -16.20 3.16
C GLY A 208 -7.50 -16.47 4.55
N GLU A 209 -6.26 -16.93 4.65
CA GLU A 209 -5.60 -17.19 5.93
C GLU A 209 -4.73 -16.01 6.37
N PRO A 210 -4.83 -15.52 7.62
CA PRO A 210 -3.94 -14.50 8.16
C PRO A 210 -2.47 -14.94 8.09
N ARG A 211 -1.61 -14.08 7.56
CA ARG A 211 -0.18 -14.31 7.41
C ARG A 211 0.66 -13.27 8.13
N GLN A 212 0.28 -12.02 8.05
CA GLN A 212 0.95 -10.93 8.76
C GLN A 212 -0.10 -10.16 9.56
N GLN A 213 0.18 -9.90 10.83
CA GLN A 213 -0.66 -9.09 11.70
C GLN A 213 0.23 -8.24 12.60
N ALA A 214 0.18 -6.93 12.42
CA ALA A 214 1.03 -5.98 13.13
C ALA A 214 0.38 -4.59 13.16
N SER A 215 1.10 -3.63 13.67
CA SER A 215 0.79 -2.20 13.52
C SER A 215 2.08 -1.39 13.36
N THR A 216 1.95 -0.16 12.91
CA THR A 216 3.09 0.77 12.79
C THR A 216 3.75 1.10 14.14
N ALA A 217 3.15 0.72 15.26
CA ALA A 217 3.79 0.84 16.58
C ALA A 217 5.02 -0.08 16.75
N ASP A 218 5.16 -1.15 15.92
CA ASP A 218 6.34 -2.05 15.93
C ASP A 218 7.44 -1.61 14.94
N LEU A 219 7.31 -0.42 14.33
CA LEU A 219 8.33 0.11 13.41
C LEU A 219 9.63 0.43 14.15
N ILE A 220 10.78 0.07 13.54
CA ILE A 220 12.13 0.42 14.03
C ILE A 220 12.36 1.92 13.88
N PHE A 221 12.00 2.48 12.73
CA PHE A 221 11.95 3.93 12.47
C PHE A 221 10.49 4.34 12.38
N PRO A 222 9.93 4.99 13.42
CA PRO A 222 8.56 5.52 13.38
C PRO A 222 8.33 6.43 12.17
N VAL A 223 7.08 6.54 11.73
CA VAL A 223 6.74 7.28 10.51
C VAL A 223 7.33 8.70 10.47
N PRO A 224 7.24 9.53 11.54
CA PRO A 224 7.83 10.87 11.49
C PRO A 224 9.35 10.87 11.29
N ASP A 225 10.07 9.96 11.96
CA ASP A 225 11.52 9.84 11.86
C ASP A 225 11.93 9.35 10.48
N LEU A 226 11.21 8.36 9.94
CA LEU A 226 11.40 7.82 8.61
C LEU A 226 11.24 8.90 7.53
N LEU A 227 10.13 9.64 7.55
CA LEU A 227 9.86 10.70 6.59
C LEU A 227 10.89 11.85 6.71
N ALA A 228 11.19 12.29 7.93
CA ALA A 228 12.21 13.30 8.16
C ALA A 228 13.57 12.86 7.62
N TRP A 229 13.95 11.58 7.82
CA TRP A 229 15.20 11.03 7.32
C TRP A 229 15.24 11.00 5.78
N ILE A 230 14.17 10.51 5.14
CA ILE A 230 14.07 10.47 3.67
C ILE A 230 14.20 11.89 3.10
N SER A 231 13.47 12.85 3.69
CA SER A 231 13.44 14.23 3.20
C SER A 231 14.78 14.98 3.26
N ARG A 232 15.78 14.44 3.95
CA ARG A 232 17.16 14.98 3.93
C ARG A 232 17.84 14.79 2.57
N TYR A 233 17.47 13.75 1.85
CA TYR A 233 18.13 13.35 0.62
C TYR A 233 17.25 13.49 -0.61
N VAL A 234 15.93 13.45 -0.42
CA VAL A 234 14.94 13.39 -1.48
C VAL A 234 13.88 14.46 -1.25
N LEU A 235 13.54 15.19 -2.31
CA LEU A 235 12.30 15.95 -2.34
C LEU A 235 11.14 15.00 -2.58
N LEU A 236 10.29 14.83 -1.57
CA LEU A 236 9.03 14.13 -1.72
C LEU A 236 7.97 15.11 -2.22
N GLU A 237 7.25 14.75 -3.28
CA GLU A 237 6.24 15.59 -3.92
C GLU A 237 4.81 15.07 -3.68
N PRO A 238 3.79 15.91 -3.83
CA PRO A 238 2.39 15.49 -3.70
C PRO A 238 2.06 14.31 -4.63
N GLY A 239 1.48 13.26 -4.06
CA GLY A 239 1.17 12.01 -4.76
C GLY A 239 2.30 10.98 -4.77
N ASP A 240 3.49 11.28 -4.25
CA ASP A 240 4.50 10.26 -3.97
C ASP A 240 4.05 9.34 -2.83
N VAL A 241 4.54 8.11 -2.86
CA VAL A 241 4.19 7.07 -1.88
C VAL A 241 5.44 6.63 -1.12
N VAL A 242 5.30 6.46 0.19
CA VAL A 242 6.33 5.87 1.06
C VAL A 242 5.76 4.61 1.71
N LEU A 243 6.32 3.46 1.35
CA LEU A 243 6.05 2.15 1.97
C LEU A 243 6.83 2.06 3.27
N THR A 244 6.16 1.69 4.37
CA THR A 244 6.76 1.76 5.71
C THR A 244 7.57 0.54 6.11
N GLY A 245 7.65 -0.47 5.25
CA GLY A 245 8.23 -1.77 5.54
C GLY A 245 7.19 -2.82 5.90
N THR A 246 7.58 -4.09 5.81
CA THR A 246 6.72 -5.25 6.07
C THR A 246 7.03 -5.92 7.40
N PRO A 247 6.02 -6.35 8.19
CA PRO A 247 6.22 -7.13 9.40
C PRO A 247 6.61 -8.58 9.13
N ALA A 248 6.87 -9.35 10.16
CA ALA A 248 7.04 -10.80 10.11
C ALA A 248 5.80 -11.52 9.53
N GLY A 249 6.02 -12.71 8.97
CA GLY A 249 4.98 -13.57 8.40
C GLY A 249 4.97 -13.62 6.87
N THR A 250 5.96 -13.02 6.21
CA THR A 250 6.18 -13.21 4.77
C THR A 250 6.47 -14.69 4.49
N GLY A 251 6.33 -15.09 3.25
CA GLY A 251 6.64 -16.44 2.93
C GLY A 251 8.11 -16.80 3.12
N GLN A 252 9.06 -15.87 2.95
CA GLN A 252 10.47 -16.09 3.30
C GLN A 252 10.63 -16.49 4.78
N ASP A 253 9.89 -15.86 5.69
CA ASP A 253 9.95 -16.17 7.11
C ASP A 253 9.42 -17.58 7.38
N ARG A 254 8.37 -17.99 6.66
CA ARG A 254 7.75 -19.31 6.77
C ARG A 254 8.60 -20.39 6.14
N ALA A 255 9.24 -20.14 5.01
CA ALA A 255 10.17 -21.09 4.38
C ALA A 255 11.36 -21.40 5.28
N ALA A 256 11.81 -20.44 6.09
CA ALA A 256 12.85 -20.66 7.09
C ALA A 256 12.36 -21.57 8.24
N SER A 257 11.05 -21.56 8.55
CA SER A 257 10.44 -22.38 9.60
C SER A 257 9.82 -23.69 9.10
N SER A 258 9.47 -23.78 7.81
CA SER A 258 8.88 -24.98 7.18
C SER A 258 9.21 -25.05 5.69
N PRO A 259 10.28 -25.77 5.28
CA PRO A 259 10.76 -25.81 3.89
C PRO A 259 9.78 -26.42 2.86
N THR A 260 8.66 -26.97 3.29
CA THR A 260 7.69 -27.66 2.43
C THR A 260 6.59 -26.78 1.83
N GLU A 261 6.47 -25.52 2.27
CA GLU A 261 5.54 -24.58 1.62
C GLU A 261 6.19 -23.97 0.38
N THR A 262 5.85 -24.52 -0.78
CA THR A 262 6.29 -23.98 -2.08
C THR A 262 5.46 -22.75 -2.46
N TRP A 263 6.11 -21.67 -2.80
CA TRP A 263 5.60 -20.36 -3.24
C TRP A 263 4.65 -20.40 -4.44
N SER A 264 4.70 -21.47 -5.24
CA SER A 264 3.88 -21.68 -6.44
C SER A 264 2.36 -21.87 -6.18
N ARG A 265 1.94 -21.88 -4.90
CA ARG A 265 0.53 -22.14 -4.53
C ARG A 265 -0.23 -20.92 -4.01
N CYS A 266 0.40 -19.74 -3.93
CA CYS A 266 -0.30 -18.53 -3.53
C CYS A 266 -1.28 -18.13 -4.65
N ARG A 267 -2.58 -18.14 -4.36
CA ARG A 267 -3.65 -17.80 -5.33
C ARG A 267 -4.18 -16.38 -5.14
N SER A 268 -4.09 -15.84 -3.94
CA SER A 268 -4.50 -14.46 -3.64
C SER A 268 -3.74 -13.95 -2.42
N VAL A 269 -3.35 -12.69 -2.45
CA VAL A 269 -2.85 -11.93 -1.31
C VAL A 269 -3.78 -10.75 -1.11
N GLU A 270 -4.39 -10.68 0.05
CA GLU A 270 -5.21 -9.55 0.47
C GLU A 270 -4.43 -8.78 1.50
N CYS A 271 -3.99 -7.58 1.16
CA CYS A 271 -3.41 -6.63 2.10
C CYS A 271 -4.50 -5.66 2.52
N CYS A 272 -4.91 -5.83 3.70
CA CYS A 272 -5.30 -4.93 4.74
C CYS A 272 -6.51 -4.02 4.65
N ARG A 273 -7.04 -3.86 5.83
CA ARG A 273 -7.91 -2.74 6.23
C ARG A 273 -7.14 -1.81 7.16
N CYS A 274 -6.91 -0.59 6.73
CA CYS A 274 -6.34 0.46 7.57
C CYS A 274 -7.41 1.21 8.40
N ALA A 275 -8.67 0.74 8.44
CA ALA A 275 -9.76 1.38 9.16
C ALA A 275 -10.32 0.52 10.29
N PRO A 276 -10.52 1.06 11.50
CA PRO A 276 -11.28 0.38 12.55
C PRO A 276 -12.77 0.30 12.16
N GLY A 277 -13.37 -0.88 12.28
CA GLY A 277 -14.83 -1.04 12.27
C GLY A 277 -15.50 -1.61 11.02
N SER A 278 -14.81 -1.85 9.90
CA SER A 278 -15.42 -2.54 8.77
C SER A 278 -15.47 -4.05 9.01
N ALA A 279 -16.68 -4.62 8.99
CA ALA A 279 -16.90 -6.06 9.03
C ALA A 279 -16.16 -6.77 7.87
N PRO A 280 -15.73 -8.04 8.02
CA PRO A 280 -15.11 -8.78 6.94
C PRO A 280 -16.07 -8.83 5.75
N SER A 281 -15.64 -8.36 4.58
CA SER A 281 -16.37 -8.66 3.36
C SER A 281 -16.41 -10.18 3.20
N PRO A 282 -17.55 -10.78 2.79
CA PRO A 282 -17.61 -12.20 2.56
C PRO A 282 -16.53 -12.59 1.54
N PRO A 283 -15.91 -13.77 1.66
CA PRO A 283 -14.92 -14.23 0.72
C PRO A 283 -15.57 -14.28 -0.68
N LEU A 284 -15.08 -13.46 -1.59
CA LEU A 284 -15.46 -13.55 -2.98
C LEU A 284 -15.00 -14.90 -3.51
N VAL A 285 -15.92 -15.65 -4.10
CA VAL A 285 -15.66 -16.97 -4.68
C VAL A 285 -14.49 -16.87 -5.67
N PRO A 286 -13.38 -17.58 -5.45
CA PRO A 286 -12.21 -17.46 -6.32
C PRO A 286 -12.54 -18.02 -7.71
N ARG A 287 -12.30 -17.21 -8.75
CA ARG A 287 -12.23 -17.76 -10.12
C ARG A 287 -11.01 -18.69 -10.20
N PRO A 288 -11.10 -19.82 -10.91
CA PRO A 288 -9.99 -20.76 -11.03
C PRO A 288 -8.80 -20.07 -11.70
N ALA A 289 -7.68 -19.97 -10.97
CA ALA A 289 -6.44 -19.39 -11.47
C ALA A 289 -5.68 -20.43 -12.30
N THR A 290 -5.16 -19.99 -13.45
CA THR A 290 -4.23 -20.77 -14.28
C THR A 290 -2.89 -20.90 -13.52
N PRO A 291 -2.17 -22.05 -13.59
CA PRO A 291 -0.87 -22.21 -12.96
C PRO A 291 0.12 -21.09 -13.36
N GLY A 292 0.86 -20.54 -12.40
CA GLY A 292 1.86 -19.48 -12.62
C GLY A 292 1.32 -18.04 -12.56
N ARG A 293 0.09 -17.82 -12.12
CA ARG A 293 -0.49 -16.48 -11.92
C ARG A 293 -0.85 -16.24 -10.46
N LEU A 294 -0.42 -15.12 -9.94
CA LEU A 294 -0.77 -14.60 -8.62
C LEU A 294 -1.86 -13.53 -8.77
N VAL A 295 -2.99 -13.70 -8.10
CA VAL A 295 -4.03 -12.65 -7.98
C VAL A 295 -3.75 -11.86 -6.72
N GLN A 296 -3.59 -10.55 -6.83
CA GLN A 296 -3.45 -9.65 -5.71
C GLN A 296 -4.81 -8.99 -5.44
N ARG A 297 -5.15 -8.86 -4.15
CA ARG A 297 -6.21 -7.99 -3.66
C ARG A 297 -5.62 -7.13 -2.55
N VAL A 298 -5.61 -5.85 -2.75
CA VAL A 298 -5.03 -4.89 -1.81
C VAL A 298 -6.07 -3.86 -1.39
#